data_af92d20fd77ff6cf59a948346a2c4497
#
_entry.id   af92d20fd77ff6cf59a948346a2c4497
#
_cell.length_a   1.000
_cell.length_b   1.000
_cell.length_c   1.000
_cell.angle_alpha   90.00
_cell.angle_beta   90.00
_cell.angle_gamma   90.00
#
_symmetry.space_group_name_H-M   'P 1'
#
loop_
_entity.id
_entity.type
_entity.pdbx_description
1 polymer ?
#
loop_
_entity_poly.entity_id
_entity_poly.type
_entity_poly.pdbx_seq_one_letter_code
_entity_poly.pdbx_strand_id
1 'polypeptide(L)'
;MVRPTTVGAVLTSAALVVLAGCAPGYGRSADSGDGTIAAASSCTSHSLRLSHQWPAARGDGSDFRSQLAEDFAEQVSEATDGEVNIKVFANATLSKPNDQYDAMLAGSIDGAVMPLDYASGHVPEWSISLMPGLVRSHEEARQWDEGPMGDALDRSMLDHELVRLVHVWNAGGIGSKSEPMLTPDDVPPGATMRAAGNYVEYMLQDAGAGITSLPSSEIYSAMQTGVLDAAVTSASSFASYRLEELVTSYVSPTENTFWFMYEPLALTKGAFEQLCAEQQDAVRQVAADLQERAYSDSASDDARVEKIFQDAGVDVVQMDDAAFNEWLPLARKQWDAFREDVPGGAELMDLAQENGHGQQ
;
A
#
# COMPACT_ATOMS: atom_id res chain seq x y z
N MET A 1 -43.05 -1.81 -46.68
CA MET A 1 -44.09 -0.80 -46.95
C MET A 1 -43.78 0.46 -46.19
N VAL A 2 -43.45 1.53 -46.96
CA VAL A 2 -43.87 2.91 -46.77
C VAL A 2 -43.48 3.62 -45.50
N ARG A 3 -42.87 4.74 -45.47
CA ARG A 3 -42.11 5.75 -46.25
C ARG A 3 -41.60 6.81 -45.25
N PRO A 4 -40.59 7.59 -45.57
CA PRO A 4 -40.00 8.58 -44.68
C PRO A 4 -40.68 9.95 -44.79
N THR A 5 -40.48 10.81 -43.81
CA THR A 5 -40.77 12.25 -43.93
C THR A 5 -39.58 13.10 -43.53
N THR A 6 -39.32 13.99 -44.42
CA THR A 6 -38.23 14.95 -44.58
C THR A 6 -38.53 16.31 -43.90
N VAL A 7 -37.43 17.05 -43.60
CA VAL A 7 -37.16 18.48 -43.83
C VAL A 7 -37.65 19.51 -42.79
N GLY A 8 -36.71 20.36 -42.37
CA GLY A 8 -36.94 21.66 -41.76
C GLY A 8 -35.64 22.33 -41.29
N ALA A 9 -34.86 22.83 -42.23
CA ALA A 9 -33.77 23.76 -41.95
C ALA A 9 -34.34 25.18 -41.79
N VAL A 10 -33.92 25.91 -40.74
CA VAL A 10 -34.09 27.37 -40.68
C VAL A 10 -32.74 28.00 -40.33
N LEU A 11 -32.20 28.64 -41.32
CA LEU A 11 -31.14 29.64 -41.24
C LEU A 11 -31.76 30.98 -40.82
N THR A 12 -31.17 31.67 -39.84
CA THR A 12 -31.34 33.11 -39.71
C THR A 12 -30.04 33.78 -39.31
N SER A 13 -29.72 34.77 -40.11
CA SER A 13 -28.47 35.54 -40.23
C SER A 13 -28.35 36.66 -39.20
N ALA A 14 -27.10 36.94 -38.83
CA ALA A 14 -26.39 38.21 -38.67
C ALA A 14 -27.06 39.46 -38.15
N ALA A 15 -26.44 40.11 -37.14
CA ALA A 15 -26.27 41.56 -37.16
C ALA A 15 -25.02 41.90 -36.31
N LEU A 16 -23.98 42.39 -36.96
CA LEU A 16 -22.89 43.19 -36.40
C LEU A 16 -23.43 44.60 -36.08
N VAL A 17 -23.11 45.10 -34.91
CA VAL A 17 -23.15 46.55 -34.65
C VAL A 17 -21.80 46.98 -34.08
N VAL A 18 -21.05 47.68 -34.93
CA VAL A 18 -19.85 48.45 -34.57
C VAL A 18 -20.31 49.85 -34.16
N LEU A 19 -19.93 50.29 -32.97
CA LEU A 19 -20.00 51.69 -32.58
C LEU A 19 -18.62 52.13 -32.04
N ALA A 20 -17.96 52.94 -32.86
CA ALA A 20 -16.79 53.70 -32.50
C ALA A 20 -17.25 55.01 -31.83
N GLY A 21 -16.60 55.35 -30.73
CA GLY A 21 -16.81 56.66 -30.03
C GLY A 21 -15.47 57.15 -29.46
N CYS A 22 -15.06 58.30 -29.93
CA CYS A 22 -13.79 58.99 -29.74
C CYS A 22 -13.56 59.49 -28.31
N ALA A 23 -12.25 59.60 -27.98
CA ALA A 23 -11.65 60.29 -26.85
C ALA A 23 -11.84 61.82 -26.90
N PRO A 24 -11.56 62.64 -25.82
CA PRO A 24 -10.18 63.02 -25.50
C PRO A 24 -9.86 63.19 -24.01
N GLY A 25 -8.73 62.86 -23.50
CA GLY A 25 -7.55 63.68 -23.34
C GLY A 25 -7.26 64.18 -21.93
N TYR A 26 -6.01 64.08 -21.49
CA TYR A 26 -5.25 64.76 -20.42
C TYR A 26 -5.22 64.21 -18.99
N GLY A 27 -4.01 63.87 -18.57
CA GLY A 27 -3.58 63.80 -17.18
C GLY A 27 -2.43 62.84 -16.92
N ARG A 28 -1.18 63.29 -17.15
CA ARG A 28 0.05 62.65 -16.67
C ARG A 28 0.08 62.72 -15.14
N SER A 29 0.26 61.55 -14.52
CA SER A 29 1.01 61.45 -13.28
C SER A 29 1.78 60.12 -13.32
N ALA A 30 3.10 60.22 -13.37
CA ALA A 30 4.00 59.12 -13.17
C ALA A 30 3.97 58.79 -11.67
N ASP A 31 3.49 57.63 -11.35
CA ASP A 31 3.78 56.97 -10.07
C ASP A 31 4.43 55.62 -10.40
N SER A 32 5.75 55.61 -10.20
CA SER A 32 6.57 54.41 -10.26
C SER A 32 6.33 53.56 -9.02
N GLY A 33 5.24 52.83 -9.01
CA GLY A 33 5.03 51.71 -8.11
C GLY A 33 5.60 50.47 -8.74
N ASP A 34 6.74 50.05 -8.27
CA ASP A 34 7.31 48.69 -8.48
C ASP A 34 6.35 47.68 -7.85
N GLY A 35 5.29 47.40 -8.56
CA GLY A 35 4.36 46.30 -8.28
C GLY A 35 4.87 45.06 -8.96
N THR A 36 5.79 44.36 -8.35
CA THR A 36 6.00 42.93 -8.62
C THR A 36 4.66 42.25 -8.31
N ILE A 37 3.80 42.19 -9.33
CA ILE A 37 2.67 41.24 -9.28
C ILE A 37 3.37 39.87 -9.33
N ALA A 38 3.59 39.29 -8.15
CA ALA A 38 3.74 37.85 -8.06
C ALA A 38 2.54 37.29 -8.81
N ALA A 39 2.77 36.66 -9.95
CA ALA A 39 1.76 35.88 -10.60
C ALA A 39 1.37 34.83 -9.55
N ALA A 40 0.23 35.02 -8.91
CA ALA A 40 -0.39 33.94 -8.18
C ALA A 40 -0.59 32.82 -9.20
N SER A 41 0.23 31.80 -9.14
CA SER A 41 -0.02 30.56 -9.85
C SER A 41 -1.35 30.06 -9.29
N SER A 42 -2.44 30.26 -10.05
CA SER A 42 -3.75 29.79 -9.63
C SER A 42 -3.77 28.29 -9.84
N CYS A 43 -3.30 27.52 -8.85
CA CYS A 43 -3.54 26.10 -8.80
C CYS A 43 -5.05 25.85 -8.78
N THR A 44 -5.48 24.81 -9.48
CA THR A 44 -6.88 24.36 -9.44
C THR A 44 -7.10 23.46 -8.23
N SER A 45 -8.30 23.47 -7.67
CA SER A 45 -8.64 22.54 -6.59
C SER A 45 -8.85 21.13 -7.12
N HIS A 46 -8.37 20.15 -6.37
CA HIS A 46 -8.47 18.72 -6.69
C HIS A 46 -9.15 17.95 -5.56
N SER A 47 -9.92 16.94 -5.92
CA SER A 47 -10.50 15.98 -4.98
C SER A 47 -10.06 14.57 -5.38
N LEU A 48 -9.26 13.93 -4.52
CA LEU A 48 -8.68 12.62 -4.76
C LEU A 48 -9.34 11.56 -3.88
N ARG A 49 -9.36 10.33 -4.36
CA ARG A 49 -9.90 9.15 -3.65
C ARG A 49 -8.75 8.25 -3.26
N LEU A 50 -8.51 8.09 -1.95
CA LEU A 50 -7.50 7.19 -1.39
C LEU A 50 -8.21 5.97 -0.79
N SER A 51 -7.85 4.77 -1.21
CA SER A 51 -8.48 3.52 -0.78
C SER A 51 -7.54 2.67 0.08
N HIS A 52 -8.09 1.94 1.03
CA HIS A 52 -7.39 0.85 1.72
C HIS A 52 -8.37 -0.24 2.20
N GLN A 53 -7.83 -1.42 2.53
CA GLN A 53 -8.66 -2.58 2.87
C GLN A 53 -9.03 -2.71 4.36
N TRP A 54 -8.30 -2.05 5.24
CA TRP A 54 -8.46 -2.20 6.70
C TRP A 54 -9.66 -1.41 7.24
N PRO A 55 -10.11 -1.71 8.47
CA PRO A 55 -11.16 -0.95 9.14
C PRO A 55 -10.81 0.54 9.22
N ALA A 56 -11.83 1.40 9.13
CA ALA A 56 -11.62 2.84 9.25
C ALA A 56 -11.00 3.21 10.61
N ALA A 57 -10.09 4.18 10.63
CA ALA A 57 -9.53 4.71 11.86
C ALA A 57 -10.64 5.31 12.75
N ARG A 58 -10.61 4.99 14.04
CA ARG A 58 -11.62 5.43 15.04
C ARG A 58 -10.97 5.86 16.35
N GLY A 59 -9.82 6.49 16.29
CA GLY A 59 -9.03 6.92 17.45
C GLY A 59 -7.99 5.90 17.89
N ASP A 60 -7.58 5.98 19.15
CA ASP A 60 -6.50 5.16 19.70
C ASP A 60 -6.77 3.66 19.52
N GLY A 61 -5.73 2.93 19.09
CA GLY A 61 -5.80 1.49 18.84
C GLY A 61 -6.32 1.09 17.44
N SER A 62 -6.60 2.07 16.57
CA SER A 62 -6.87 1.80 15.15
C SER A 62 -5.65 1.18 14.45
N ASP A 63 -5.88 0.53 13.31
CA ASP A 63 -4.83 0.11 12.41
C ASP A 63 -3.98 1.32 11.98
N PHE A 64 -2.66 1.24 12.19
CA PHE A 64 -1.79 2.40 11.93
C PHE A 64 -1.78 2.82 10.47
N ARG A 65 -2.02 1.89 9.51
CA ARG A 65 -2.11 2.18 8.07
C ARG A 65 -3.36 2.99 7.75
N SER A 66 -4.46 2.69 8.44
CA SER A 66 -5.70 3.48 8.32
C SER A 66 -5.52 4.87 8.91
N GLN A 67 -4.83 4.97 10.05
CA GLN A 67 -4.52 6.27 10.66
C GLN A 67 -3.57 7.08 9.78
N LEU A 68 -2.54 6.45 9.21
CA LEU A 68 -1.62 7.09 8.26
C LEU A 68 -2.37 7.67 7.05
N ALA A 69 -3.34 6.94 6.50
CA ALA A 69 -4.13 7.40 5.37
C ALA A 69 -4.99 8.63 5.71
N GLU A 70 -5.62 8.65 6.88
CA GLU A 70 -6.40 9.80 7.37
C GLU A 70 -5.51 11.00 7.67
N ASP A 71 -4.39 10.80 8.38
CA ASP A 71 -3.43 11.86 8.71
C ASP A 71 -2.79 12.46 7.45
N PHE A 72 -2.47 11.62 6.45
CA PHE A 72 -2.00 12.11 5.16
C PHE A 72 -3.04 12.96 4.46
N ALA A 73 -4.30 12.55 4.44
CA ALA A 73 -5.38 13.30 3.82
C ALA A 73 -5.62 14.64 4.52
N GLU A 74 -5.62 14.66 5.85
CA GLU A 74 -5.80 15.87 6.65
C GLU A 74 -4.64 16.85 6.43
N GLN A 75 -3.38 16.39 6.58
CA GLN A 75 -2.21 17.26 6.47
C GLN A 75 -2.00 17.80 5.04
N VAL A 76 -2.31 17.02 4.00
CA VAL A 76 -2.28 17.53 2.61
C VAL A 76 -3.33 18.62 2.42
N SER A 77 -4.54 18.46 2.96
CA SER A 77 -5.56 19.50 2.90
C SER A 77 -5.11 20.77 3.61
N GLU A 78 -4.50 20.65 4.80
CA GLU A 78 -3.95 21.80 5.55
C GLU A 78 -2.79 22.47 4.81
N ALA A 79 -1.83 21.69 4.28
CA ALA A 79 -0.65 22.22 3.58
C ALA A 79 -0.99 22.89 2.24
N THR A 80 -2.18 22.64 1.70
CA THR A 80 -2.66 23.19 0.42
C THR A 80 -3.85 24.15 0.61
N ASP A 81 -4.11 24.66 1.83
CA ASP A 81 -5.24 25.52 2.15
C ASP A 81 -6.60 24.98 1.63
N GLY A 82 -6.76 23.64 1.61
CA GLY A 82 -7.95 22.94 1.13
C GLY A 82 -8.05 22.82 -0.40
N GLU A 83 -7.04 23.24 -1.15
CA GLU A 83 -7.04 23.07 -2.62
C GLU A 83 -6.90 21.60 -3.05
N VAL A 84 -6.13 20.78 -2.31
CA VAL A 84 -6.07 19.34 -2.51
C VAL A 84 -6.82 18.67 -1.37
N ASN A 85 -7.97 18.09 -1.69
CA ASN A 85 -8.80 17.35 -0.74
C ASN A 85 -8.74 15.85 -1.06
N ILE A 86 -8.23 15.06 -0.11
CA ILE A 86 -8.15 13.60 -0.24
C ILE A 86 -9.24 12.98 0.62
N LYS A 87 -10.12 12.19 -0.01
CA LYS A 87 -11.14 11.44 0.69
C LYS A 87 -10.70 9.99 0.86
N VAL A 88 -10.57 9.55 2.12
CA VAL A 88 -10.21 8.17 2.45
C VAL A 88 -11.41 7.24 2.39
N PHE A 89 -11.24 6.09 1.78
CA PHE A 89 -12.24 5.03 1.64
C PHE A 89 -11.69 3.72 2.23
N ALA A 90 -12.04 3.49 3.48
CA ALA A 90 -11.66 2.31 4.23
C ALA A 90 -12.49 1.06 3.89
N ASN A 91 -12.11 -0.09 4.47
CA ASN A 91 -12.84 -1.36 4.37
C ASN A 91 -13.04 -1.86 2.92
N ALA A 92 -12.14 -1.56 2.01
CA ALA A 92 -12.26 -1.94 0.60
C ALA A 92 -13.59 -1.49 -0.04
N THR A 93 -14.14 -0.33 0.36
CA THR A 93 -15.48 0.12 -0.05
C THR A 93 -15.54 0.57 -1.51
N LEU A 94 -14.42 0.96 -2.13
CA LEU A 94 -14.37 1.35 -3.55
C LEU A 94 -13.89 0.22 -4.46
N SER A 95 -12.99 -0.62 -3.98
CA SER A 95 -12.39 -1.71 -4.75
C SER A 95 -12.05 -2.87 -3.81
N LYS A 96 -12.14 -4.10 -4.31
CA LYS A 96 -11.62 -5.25 -3.55
C LYS A 96 -10.11 -5.12 -3.37
N PRO A 97 -9.52 -5.70 -2.30
CA PRO A 97 -8.10 -5.53 -2.04
C PRO A 97 -7.19 -5.92 -3.22
N ASN A 98 -7.45 -7.04 -3.85
CA ASN A 98 -6.65 -7.53 -4.99
C ASN A 98 -6.91 -6.77 -6.30
N ASP A 99 -7.99 -5.98 -6.37
CA ASP A 99 -8.38 -5.22 -7.56
C ASP A 99 -8.00 -3.73 -7.43
N GLN A 100 -7.33 -3.32 -6.34
CA GLN A 100 -7.01 -1.90 -6.09
C GLN A 100 -6.10 -1.32 -7.17
N TYR A 101 -5.07 -2.05 -7.60
CA TYR A 101 -4.17 -1.61 -8.66
C TYR A 101 -4.92 -1.42 -9.98
N ASP A 102 -5.79 -2.36 -10.37
CA ASP A 102 -6.64 -2.22 -11.56
C ASP A 102 -7.58 -1.02 -11.45
N ALA A 103 -8.15 -0.77 -10.27
CA ALA A 103 -9.01 0.37 -10.02
C ALA A 103 -8.25 1.72 -10.12
N MET A 104 -6.97 1.74 -9.72
CA MET A 104 -6.07 2.88 -9.90
C MET A 104 -5.79 3.12 -11.39
N LEU A 105 -5.40 2.08 -12.14
CA LEU A 105 -5.16 2.18 -13.59
C LEU A 105 -6.42 2.61 -14.37
N ALA A 106 -7.60 2.16 -13.93
CA ALA A 106 -8.89 2.55 -14.53
C ALA A 106 -9.36 3.95 -14.08
N GLY A 107 -8.65 4.64 -13.20
CA GLY A 107 -9.03 5.95 -12.66
C GLY A 107 -10.29 5.90 -11.76
N SER A 108 -10.62 4.74 -11.20
CA SER A 108 -11.72 4.60 -10.24
C SER A 108 -11.34 5.06 -8.84
N ILE A 109 -10.06 4.93 -8.48
CA ILE A 109 -9.41 5.50 -7.31
C ILE A 109 -8.13 6.21 -7.73
N ASP A 110 -7.71 7.20 -6.97
CA ASP A 110 -6.58 8.07 -7.32
C ASP A 110 -5.31 7.67 -6.55
N GLY A 111 -5.47 6.88 -5.49
CA GLY A 111 -4.38 6.34 -4.70
C GLY A 111 -4.83 5.24 -3.75
N ALA A 112 -3.87 4.55 -3.15
CA ALA A 112 -4.13 3.51 -2.17
C ALA A 112 -2.99 3.41 -1.14
N VAL A 113 -3.33 2.89 0.05
CA VAL A 113 -2.39 2.16 0.91
C VAL A 113 -2.68 0.69 0.65
N MET A 114 -1.76 -0.02 0.03
CA MET A 114 -2.04 -1.39 -0.43
C MET A 114 -0.81 -2.29 -0.40
N PRO A 115 -0.97 -3.59 -0.13
CA PRO A 115 0.09 -4.57 -0.35
C PRO A 115 0.55 -4.56 -1.81
N LEU A 116 1.82 -4.23 -2.06
CA LEU A 116 2.34 -4.13 -3.42
C LEU A 116 2.32 -5.50 -4.13
N ASP A 117 2.59 -6.57 -3.37
CA ASP A 117 2.53 -7.95 -3.86
C ASP A 117 1.14 -8.36 -4.40
N TYR A 118 0.04 -7.73 -3.93
CA TYR A 118 -1.31 -8.05 -4.47
C TYR A 118 -1.45 -7.71 -5.96
N ALA A 119 -0.58 -6.86 -6.50
CA ALA A 119 -0.51 -6.55 -7.92
C ALA A 119 0.53 -7.38 -8.68
N SER A 120 1.17 -8.37 -8.05
CA SER A 120 2.21 -9.22 -8.68
C SER A 120 1.71 -10.05 -9.87
N GLY A 121 0.42 -10.26 -9.98
CA GLY A 121 -0.19 -10.84 -11.18
C GLY A 121 -0.07 -9.96 -12.43
N HIS A 122 0.07 -8.64 -12.27
CA HIS A 122 0.28 -7.67 -13.35
C HIS A 122 1.77 -7.30 -13.47
N VAL A 123 2.45 -7.16 -12.35
CA VAL A 123 3.86 -6.75 -12.24
C VAL A 123 4.60 -7.80 -11.42
N PRO A 124 5.08 -8.88 -12.05
CA PRO A 124 5.66 -10.04 -11.34
C PRO A 124 6.84 -9.69 -10.43
N GLU A 125 7.64 -8.69 -10.79
CA GLU A 125 8.77 -8.24 -9.98
C GLU A 125 8.35 -7.69 -8.62
N TRP A 126 7.11 -7.24 -8.44
CA TRP A 126 6.62 -6.76 -7.14
C TRP A 126 6.45 -7.87 -6.10
N SER A 127 6.51 -9.14 -6.50
CA SER A 127 6.58 -10.25 -5.54
C SER A 127 7.82 -10.19 -4.63
N ILE A 128 8.90 -9.48 -5.05
CA ILE A 128 10.07 -9.26 -4.20
C ILE A 128 9.72 -8.55 -2.89
N SER A 129 8.65 -7.73 -2.89
CA SER A 129 8.17 -6.96 -1.75
C SER A 129 7.54 -7.81 -0.63
N LEU A 130 7.39 -9.12 -0.87
CA LEU A 130 6.95 -10.11 0.12
C LEU A 130 7.69 -11.45 -0.07
N MET A 131 8.97 -11.41 -0.42
CA MET A 131 9.77 -12.62 -0.56
C MET A 131 10.08 -13.21 0.82
N PRO A 132 9.75 -14.51 1.08
CA PRO A 132 9.88 -15.08 2.41
C PRO A 132 11.31 -15.03 2.94
N GLY A 133 11.47 -14.56 4.17
CA GLY A 133 12.72 -14.51 4.90
C GLY A 133 13.80 -13.58 4.32
N LEU A 134 13.45 -12.75 3.34
CA LEU A 134 14.39 -11.82 2.71
C LEU A 134 14.53 -10.52 3.51
N VAL A 135 13.42 -9.95 3.99
CA VAL A 135 13.38 -8.89 5.00
C VAL A 135 12.87 -9.52 6.30
N ARG A 136 13.56 -9.30 7.41
CA ARG A 136 13.29 -9.98 8.69
C ARG A 136 13.02 -9.03 9.85
N SER A 137 13.31 -7.74 9.67
CA SER A 137 13.16 -6.73 10.70
C SER A 137 12.81 -5.37 10.12
N HIS A 138 12.27 -4.49 10.97
CA HIS A 138 12.01 -3.09 10.61
C HIS A 138 13.28 -2.33 10.23
N GLU A 139 14.42 -2.68 10.84
CA GLU A 139 15.71 -2.09 10.49
C GLU A 139 16.15 -2.49 9.07
N GLU A 140 16.05 -3.78 8.72
CA GLU A 140 16.34 -4.25 7.36
C GLU A 140 15.37 -3.63 6.32
N ALA A 141 14.08 -3.50 6.65
CA ALA A 141 13.08 -2.84 5.81
C ALA A 141 13.47 -1.38 5.53
N ARG A 142 13.88 -0.64 6.56
CA ARG A 142 14.36 0.74 6.41
C ARG A 142 15.63 0.82 5.56
N GLN A 143 16.57 -0.10 5.73
CA GLN A 143 17.78 -0.15 4.89
C GLN A 143 17.44 -0.41 3.41
N TRP A 144 16.39 -1.18 3.13
CA TRP A 144 15.89 -1.34 1.77
C TRP A 144 15.40 -0.01 1.20
N ASP A 145 14.56 0.70 1.95
CA ASP A 145 13.96 1.95 1.52
C ASP A 145 14.99 3.05 1.26
N GLU A 146 16.03 3.12 2.11
CA GLU A 146 17.11 4.11 2.02
C GLU A 146 18.24 3.69 1.06
N GLY A 147 18.14 2.49 0.48
CA GLY A 147 19.16 1.87 -0.35
C GLY A 147 18.76 1.71 -1.83
N PRO A 148 19.64 1.08 -2.62
CA PRO A 148 19.39 0.82 -4.03
C PRO A 148 18.13 0.00 -4.32
N MET A 149 17.65 -0.82 -3.36
CA MET A 149 16.43 -1.59 -3.51
C MET A 149 15.19 -0.70 -3.47
N GLY A 150 15.15 0.29 -2.57
CA GLY A 150 14.10 1.31 -2.53
C GLY A 150 14.04 2.11 -3.84
N ASP A 151 15.20 2.54 -4.34
CA ASP A 151 15.30 3.21 -5.65
C ASP A 151 14.77 2.33 -6.81
N ALA A 152 15.01 1.02 -6.75
CA ALA A 152 14.53 0.09 -7.77
C ALA A 152 13.01 -0.10 -7.70
N LEU A 153 12.45 -0.24 -6.50
CA LEU A 153 10.99 -0.30 -6.30
C LEU A 153 10.31 1.00 -6.73
N ASP A 154 10.85 2.16 -6.37
CA ASP A 154 10.31 3.46 -6.76
C ASP A 154 10.28 3.63 -8.29
N ARG A 155 11.36 3.23 -8.98
CA ARG A 155 11.39 3.25 -10.44
C ARG A 155 10.37 2.30 -11.05
N SER A 156 10.29 1.06 -10.55
CA SER A 156 9.30 0.08 -11.03
C SER A 156 7.87 0.59 -10.80
N MET A 157 7.57 1.14 -9.62
CA MET A 157 6.25 1.72 -9.34
C MET A 157 5.93 2.87 -10.31
N LEU A 158 6.90 3.77 -10.56
CA LEU A 158 6.71 4.89 -11.50
C LEU A 158 6.51 4.44 -12.95
N ASP A 159 7.26 3.42 -13.38
CA ASP A 159 7.11 2.81 -14.71
C ASP A 159 5.75 2.12 -14.89
N HIS A 160 5.14 1.71 -13.77
CA HIS A 160 3.81 1.11 -13.71
C HIS A 160 2.73 2.08 -13.16
N GLU A 161 2.86 3.37 -13.47
CA GLU A 161 1.88 4.43 -13.22
C GLU A 161 1.59 4.73 -11.74
N LEU A 162 2.50 4.40 -10.82
CA LEU A 162 2.38 4.72 -9.39
C LEU A 162 3.50 5.67 -8.94
N VAL A 163 3.13 6.67 -8.15
CA VAL A 163 4.05 7.54 -7.41
C VAL A 163 3.99 7.11 -5.94
N ARG A 164 5.06 6.49 -5.43
CA ARG A 164 5.18 6.18 -4.01
C ARG A 164 5.35 7.47 -3.22
N LEU A 165 4.65 7.58 -2.11
CA LEU A 165 4.70 8.72 -1.20
C LEU A 165 5.28 8.33 0.16
N VAL A 166 4.74 7.27 0.80
CA VAL A 166 5.22 6.79 2.10
C VAL A 166 5.56 5.31 2.01
N HIS A 167 6.74 4.93 2.48
CA HIS A 167 7.06 3.52 2.70
C HIS A 167 6.31 3.02 3.94
N VAL A 168 5.69 1.88 3.81
CA VAL A 168 4.99 1.19 4.91
C VAL A 168 5.36 -0.28 4.86
N TRP A 169 5.88 -0.78 5.96
CA TRP A 169 6.24 -2.18 6.13
C TRP A 169 5.48 -2.79 7.31
N ASN A 170 5.21 -4.07 7.25
CA ASN A 170 4.50 -4.79 8.30
C ASN A 170 5.11 -6.16 8.50
N ALA A 171 5.57 -6.44 9.71
CA ALA A 171 5.94 -7.78 10.11
C ALA A 171 4.69 -8.65 10.25
N GLY A 172 4.79 -9.93 9.91
CA GLY A 172 3.67 -10.86 10.01
C GLY A 172 3.97 -12.06 10.89
N GLY A 173 2.91 -12.57 11.50
CA GLY A 173 2.94 -13.76 12.35
C GLY A 173 2.14 -14.92 11.75
N ILE A 174 2.07 -16.01 12.52
CA ILE A 174 1.27 -17.19 12.20
C ILE A 174 0.24 -17.39 13.30
N GLY A 175 -1.04 -17.26 12.96
CA GLY A 175 -2.13 -17.60 13.88
C GLY A 175 -2.72 -18.96 13.54
N SER A 176 -2.83 -19.87 14.53
CA SER A 176 -3.29 -21.23 14.33
C SER A 176 -4.41 -21.60 15.31
N LYS A 177 -5.32 -22.45 14.86
CA LYS A 177 -6.33 -23.12 15.71
C LYS A 177 -5.79 -24.33 16.46
N SER A 178 -4.52 -24.65 16.28
CA SER A 178 -3.81 -25.74 16.93
C SER A 178 -2.54 -25.23 17.62
N GLU A 179 -1.57 -26.11 17.82
CA GLU A 179 -0.25 -25.77 18.37
C GLU A 179 0.50 -24.72 17.51
N PRO A 180 1.44 -23.99 18.09
CA PRO A 180 2.27 -23.04 17.35
C PRO A 180 3.05 -23.71 16.21
N MET A 181 3.17 -23.03 15.08
CA MET A 181 3.93 -23.47 13.91
C MET A 181 5.25 -22.68 13.83
N LEU A 182 6.24 -23.08 14.65
CA LEU A 182 7.54 -22.40 14.72
C LEU A 182 8.49 -22.81 13.59
N THR A 183 8.44 -24.09 13.19
CA THR A 183 9.29 -24.68 12.17
C THR A 183 8.43 -25.29 11.06
N PRO A 184 9.00 -25.61 9.87
CA PRO A 184 8.27 -26.33 8.83
C PRO A 184 7.68 -27.67 9.29
N ASP A 185 8.34 -28.36 10.21
CA ASP A 185 7.90 -29.67 10.72
C ASP A 185 6.67 -29.55 11.65
N ASP A 186 6.39 -28.35 12.19
CA ASP A 186 5.20 -28.10 13.01
C ASP A 186 3.94 -27.87 12.16
N VAL A 187 4.07 -27.71 10.84
CA VAL A 187 2.92 -27.56 9.94
C VAL A 187 2.20 -28.89 9.81
N PRO A 188 0.94 -29.02 10.31
CA PRO A 188 0.23 -30.30 10.20
C PRO A 188 0.00 -30.65 8.73
N PRO A 189 0.29 -31.89 8.30
CA PRO A 189 0.09 -32.29 6.92
C PRO A 189 -1.34 -32.02 6.42
N GLY A 190 -1.46 -31.21 5.38
CA GLY A 190 -2.76 -30.83 4.80
C GLY A 190 -3.53 -29.76 5.58
N ALA A 191 -2.96 -29.15 6.62
CA ALA A 191 -3.57 -27.98 7.27
C ALA A 191 -3.85 -26.90 6.23
N THR A 192 -5.08 -26.41 6.18
CA THR A 192 -5.45 -25.37 5.23
C THR A 192 -5.00 -24.02 5.77
N MET A 193 -4.00 -23.43 5.13
CA MET A 193 -3.40 -22.17 5.53
C MET A 193 -3.67 -21.07 4.50
N ARG A 194 -3.75 -19.86 5.00
CA ARG A 194 -3.73 -18.65 4.17
C ARG A 194 -2.39 -17.94 4.34
N ALA A 195 -1.80 -17.55 3.24
CA ALA A 195 -0.78 -16.52 3.24
C ALA A 195 -1.11 -15.47 2.18
N ALA A 196 -0.42 -14.34 2.21
CA ALA A 196 -0.27 -13.46 1.06
C ALA A 196 1.12 -13.70 0.47
N GLY A 197 1.22 -13.48 -0.84
CA GLY A 197 2.47 -13.66 -1.58
C GLY A 197 2.63 -15.06 -2.13
N ASN A 198 2.71 -15.17 -3.46
CA ASN A 198 2.82 -16.46 -4.14
C ASN A 198 4.01 -17.27 -3.64
N TYR A 199 5.17 -16.64 -3.40
CA TYR A 199 6.37 -17.32 -2.94
C TYR A 199 6.28 -17.75 -1.48
N VAL A 200 5.54 -17.02 -0.64
CA VAL A 200 5.20 -17.50 0.72
C VAL A 200 4.26 -18.68 0.65
N GLU A 201 3.26 -18.66 -0.23
CA GLU A 201 2.33 -19.76 -0.43
C GLU A 201 3.07 -21.02 -0.90
N TYR A 202 4.00 -20.90 -1.85
CA TYR A 202 4.83 -22.04 -2.31
C TYR A 202 5.74 -22.56 -1.19
N MET A 203 6.32 -21.70 -0.37
CA MET A 203 7.11 -22.12 0.78
C MET A 203 6.28 -22.93 1.78
N LEU A 204 5.06 -22.49 2.09
CA LEU A 204 4.16 -23.21 2.99
C LEU A 204 3.66 -24.54 2.38
N GLN A 205 3.45 -24.59 1.06
CA GLN A 205 3.15 -25.85 0.35
C GLN A 205 4.30 -26.84 0.46
N ASP A 206 5.54 -26.38 0.32
CA ASP A 206 6.74 -27.21 0.51
C ASP A 206 6.85 -27.72 1.96
N ALA A 207 6.33 -26.99 2.94
CA ALA A 207 6.21 -27.44 4.34
C ALA A 207 5.01 -28.38 4.57
N GLY A 208 4.18 -28.66 3.55
CA GLY A 208 3.06 -29.60 3.63
C GLY A 208 1.67 -28.99 3.85
N ALA A 209 1.53 -27.68 3.85
CA ALA A 209 0.25 -27.00 3.96
C ALA A 209 -0.60 -27.11 2.67
N GLY A 210 -1.92 -27.15 2.83
CA GLY A 210 -2.86 -26.80 1.78
C GLY A 210 -3.08 -25.29 1.78
N ILE A 211 -3.05 -24.63 0.61
CA ILE A 211 -3.16 -23.19 0.53
C ILE A 211 -4.54 -22.72 0.04
N THR A 212 -5.04 -21.68 0.66
CA THR A 212 -6.20 -20.92 0.21
C THR A 212 -5.83 -19.44 0.12
N SER A 213 -5.69 -18.95 -1.12
CA SER A 213 -5.39 -17.55 -1.38
C SER A 213 -6.63 -16.67 -1.22
N LEU A 214 -6.57 -15.71 -0.31
CA LEU A 214 -7.62 -14.70 -0.10
C LEU A 214 -7.03 -13.44 0.56
N PRO A 215 -7.65 -12.27 0.40
CA PRO A 215 -7.19 -11.04 1.05
C PRO A 215 -7.34 -11.14 2.58
N SER A 216 -6.53 -10.35 3.32
CA SER A 216 -6.55 -10.40 4.80
C SER A 216 -7.91 -10.06 5.41
N SER A 217 -8.70 -9.23 4.75
CA SER A 217 -10.07 -8.88 5.18
C SER A 217 -11.06 -10.06 5.21
N GLU A 218 -10.72 -11.18 4.58
CA GLU A 218 -11.57 -12.39 4.52
C GLU A 218 -11.13 -13.48 5.51
N ILE A 219 -9.96 -13.30 6.17
CA ILE A 219 -9.39 -14.33 7.08
C ILE A 219 -10.36 -14.66 8.21
N TYR A 220 -10.95 -13.64 8.88
CA TYR A 220 -11.84 -13.87 10.00
C TYR A 220 -12.99 -14.82 9.64
N SER A 221 -13.70 -14.55 8.53
CA SER A 221 -14.82 -15.38 8.10
C SER A 221 -14.38 -16.77 7.66
N ALA A 222 -13.25 -16.89 6.99
CA ALA A 222 -12.70 -18.17 6.55
C ALA A 222 -12.25 -19.04 7.72
N MET A 223 -11.63 -18.45 8.74
CA MET A 223 -11.30 -19.15 9.99
C MET A 223 -12.57 -19.52 10.77
N GLN A 224 -13.51 -18.59 10.94
CA GLN A 224 -14.75 -18.83 11.69
C GLN A 224 -15.57 -19.97 11.10
N THR A 225 -15.61 -20.09 9.77
CA THR A 225 -16.37 -21.15 9.08
C THR A 225 -15.59 -22.47 8.91
N GLY A 226 -14.33 -22.52 9.35
CA GLY A 226 -13.50 -23.72 9.27
C GLY A 226 -12.89 -23.99 7.87
N VAL A 227 -12.88 -22.98 7.01
CA VAL A 227 -12.17 -23.04 5.72
C VAL A 227 -10.65 -22.98 5.93
N LEU A 228 -10.21 -22.25 6.96
CA LEU A 228 -8.81 -22.13 7.35
C LEU A 228 -8.57 -22.73 8.74
N ASP A 229 -7.44 -23.44 8.87
CA ASP A 229 -6.86 -23.91 10.11
C ASP A 229 -5.86 -22.92 10.70
N ALA A 230 -5.13 -22.20 9.83
CA ALA A 230 -4.16 -21.19 10.21
C ALA A 230 -4.06 -20.08 9.15
N ALA A 231 -3.47 -18.96 9.54
CA ALA A 231 -3.19 -17.85 8.65
C ALA A 231 -1.84 -17.22 8.94
N VAL A 232 -1.15 -16.80 7.87
CA VAL A 232 -0.02 -15.90 7.91
C VAL A 232 -0.48 -14.54 7.39
N THR A 233 -0.31 -13.50 8.20
CA THR A 233 -0.67 -12.11 7.83
C THR A 233 0.09 -11.13 8.72
N SER A 234 0.00 -9.82 8.42
CA SER A 234 0.64 -8.79 9.25
C SER A 234 0.10 -8.78 10.68
N ALA A 235 0.96 -8.45 11.64
CA ALA A 235 0.58 -8.26 13.03
C ALA A 235 -0.62 -7.31 13.15
N SER A 236 -0.58 -6.15 12.49
CA SER A 236 -1.68 -5.20 12.47
C SER A 236 -3.00 -5.80 11.98
N SER A 237 -2.95 -6.66 10.94
CA SER A 237 -4.16 -7.33 10.44
C SER A 237 -4.72 -8.35 11.42
N PHE A 238 -3.86 -9.03 12.18
CA PHE A 238 -4.32 -9.93 13.26
C PHE A 238 -5.21 -9.19 14.25
N ALA A 239 -4.79 -8.02 14.73
CA ALA A 239 -5.58 -7.20 15.65
C ALA A 239 -6.78 -6.53 14.97
N SER A 240 -6.59 -5.95 13.77
CA SER A 240 -7.62 -5.17 13.08
C SER A 240 -8.82 -6.01 12.67
N TYR A 241 -8.59 -7.30 12.38
CA TYR A 241 -9.65 -8.25 12.06
C TYR A 241 -10.02 -9.17 13.22
N ARG A 242 -9.51 -8.89 14.45
CA ARG A 242 -9.87 -9.59 15.69
C ARG A 242 -9.61 -11.10 15.63
N LEU A 243 -8.48 -11.49 15.06
CA LEU A 243 -8.17 -12.91 14.86
C LEU A 243 -7.80 -13.62 16.16
N GLU A 244 -7.50 -12.88 17.24
CA GLU A 244 -7.34 -13.38 18.61
C GLU A 244 -8.56 -14.14 19.13
N GLU A 245 -9.74 -13.89 18.55
CA GLU A 245 -10.98 -14.61 18.93
C GLU A 245 -11.07 -16.03 18.35
N LEU A 246 -10.25 -16.34 17.33
CA LEU A 246 -10.40 -17.53 16.51
C LEU A 246 -9.21 -18.48 16.56
N VAL A 247 -8.08 -18.04 17.11
CA VAL A 247 -6.85 -18.85 17.18
C VAL A 247 -6.57 -19.29 18.61
N THR A 248 -5.85 -20.39 18.75
CA THR A 248 -5.38 -20.91 20.03
C THR A 248 -3.91 -20.61 20.26
N SER A 249 -3.15 -20.41 19.18
CA SER A 249 -1.73 -20.06 19.23
C SER A 249 -1.38 -18.94 18.22
N TYR A 250 -0.37 -18.17 18.56
CA TYR A 250 0.15 -17.08 17.74
C TYR A 250 1.67 -17.06 17.81
N VAL A 251 2.31 -17.25 16.66
CA VAL A 251 3.76 -17.01 16.51
C VAL A 251 3.91 -15.52 16.20
N SER A 252 4.40 -14.77 17.20
CA SER A 252 4.62 -13.33 17.10
C SER A 252 5.84 -13.00 16.26
N PRO A 253 5.80 -11.92 15.44
CA PRO A 253 6.95 -11.50 14.64
C PRO A 253 7.95 -10.62 15.40
N THR A 254 7.81 -10.46 16.72
CA THR A 254 8.62 -9.51 17.51
C THR A 254 10.09 -9.89 17.62
N GLU A 255 10.46 -11.14 17.37
CA GLU A 255 11.86 -11.61 17.36
C GLU A 255 12.33 -11.88 15.93
N ASN A 256 11.74 -12.86 15.25
CA ASN A 256 11.99 -13.17 13.84
C ASN A 256 10.69 -13.47 13.10
N THR A 257 10.69 -13.20 11.80
CA THR A 257 9.62 -13.61 10.91
C THR A 257 10.15 -13.88 9.50
N PHE A 258 9.55 -14.82 8.80
CA PHE A 258 9.80 -15.00 7.37
C PHE A 258 8.84 -14.17 6.50
N TRP A 259 7.91 -13.42 7.11
CA TRP A 259 6.88 -12.67 6.41
C TRP A 259 6.96 -11.19 6.76
N PHE A 260 7.41 -10.37 5.81
CA PHE A 260 7.51 -8.92 5.95
C PHE A 260 6.97 -8.26 4.69
N MET A 261 5.83 -7.57 4.79
CA MET A 261 5.09 -7.07 3.64
C MET A 261 5.28 -5.57 3.46
N TYR A 262 5.53 -5.18 2.21
CA TYR A 262 5.56 -3.79 1.78
C TYR A 262 4.17 -3.33 1.33
N GLU A 263 3.65 -2.28 1.97
CA GLU A 263 2.29 -1.76 1.79
C GLU A 263 2.30 -0.24 1.57
N PRO A 264 2.97 0.28 0.54
CA PRO A 264 3.20 1.71 0.39
C PRO A 264 1.91 2.51 0.25
N LEU A 265 1.93 3.78 0.72
CA LEU A 265 0.98 4.78 0.31
C LEU A 265 1.44 5.36 -1.03
N ALA A 266 0.62 5.21 -2.05
CA ALA A 266 0.90 5.68 -3.40
C ALA A 266 -0.29 6.39 -4.03
N LEU A 267 -0.01 7.36 -4.89
CA LEU A 267 -0.98 7.93 -5.84
C LEU A 267 -0.71 7.39 -7.24
N THR A 268 -1.73 7.39 -8.09
CA THR A 268 -1.49 7.19 -9.52
C THR A 268 -0.65 8.36 -10.06
N LYS A 269 0.22 8.08 -11.03
CA LYS A 269 1.00 9.10 -11.71
C LYS A 269 0.12 10.20 -12.28
N GLY A 270 -1.01 9.82 -12.90
CA GLY A 270 -1.98 10.78 -13.44
C GLY A 270 -2.63 11.67 -12.37
N ALA A 271 -2.96 11.12 -11.19
CA ALA A 271 -3.49 11.89 -10.07
C ALA A 271 -2.45 12.86 -9.48
N PHE A 272 -1.19 12.45 -9.45
CA PHE A 272 -0.11 13.30 -8.97
C PHE A 272 0.28 14.40 -9.97
N GLU A 273 0.38 14.08 -11.26
CA GLU A 273 0.80 15.00 -12.32
C GLU A 273 -0.24 16.09 -12.65
N GLN A 274 -1.53 15.87 -12.32
CA GLN A 274 -2.54 16.93 -12.48
C GLN A 274 -2.42 18.04 -11.43
N LEU A 275 -1.72 17.81 -10.31
CA LEU A 275 -1.43 18.81 -9.29
C LEU A 275 -0.41 19.82 -9.83
N CYS A 276 -0.55 21.10 -9.47
CA CYS A 276 0.48 22.08 -9.79
C CYS A 276 1.75 21.85 -8.95
N ALA A 277 2.86 22.47 -9.33
CA ALA A 277 4.16 22.23 -8.69
C ALA A 277 4.11 22.47 -7.17
N GLU A 278 3.46 23.55 -6.73
CA GLU A 278 3.31 23.89 -5.32
C GLU A 278 2.50 22.84 -4.55
N GLN A 279 1.46 22.30 -5.17
CA GLN A 279 0.66 21.22 -4.58
C GLN A 279 1.43 19.88 -4.54
N GLN A 280 2.19 19.57 -5.59
CA GLN A 280 3.07 18.39 -5.61
C GLN A 280 4.14 18.45 -4.53
N ASP A 281 4.75 19.63 -4.33
CA ASP A 281 5.75 19.85 -3.30
C ASP A 281 5.13 19.70 -1.89
N ALA A 282 3.94 20.24 -1.67
CA ALA A 282 3.21 20.08 -0.41
C ALA A 282 2.88 18.60 -0.12
N VAL A 283 2.38 17.86 -1.11
CA VAL A 283 2.09 16.43 -0.99
C VAL A 283 3.35 15.62 -0.65
N ARG A 284 4.47 15.90 -1.31
CA ARG A 284 5.75 15.24 -1.02
C ARG A 284 6.29 15.58 0.36
N GLN A 285 6.16 16.84 0.80
CA GLN A 285 6.61 17.27 2.11
C GLN A 285 5.80 16.58 3.22
N VAL A 286 4.47 16.55 3.11
CA VAL A 286 3.61 15.82 4.06
C VAL A 286 3.97 14.33 4.11
N ALA A 287 4.21 13.71 2.96
CA ALA A 287 4.63 12.32 2.91
C ALA A 287 5.97 12.09 3.63
N ALA A 288 6.95 12.98 3.42
CA ALA A 288 8.26 12.92 4.09
C ALA A 288 8.13 13.12 5.61
N ASP A 289 7.28 14.04 6.06
CA ASP A 289 7.04 14.30 7.49
C ASP A 289 6.37 13.10 8.19
N LEU A 290 5.56 12.32 7.47
CA LEU A 290 4.90 11.13 7.98
C LEU A 290 5.77 9.86 7.95
N GLN A 291 6.88 9.87 7.21
CA GLN A 291 7.70 8.66 6.99
C GLN A 291 8.27 8.07 8.29
N GLU A 292 8.88 8.90 9.14
CA GLU A 292 9.44 8.42 10.42
C GLU A 292 8.36 7.86 11.35
N ARG A 293 7.17 8.47 11.31
CA ARG A 293 6.04 7.97 12.07
C ARG A 293 5.56 6.62 11.54
N ALA A 294 5.49 6.42 10.22
CA ALA A 294 5.11 5.15 9.62
C ALA A 294 6.05 4.01 10.06
N TYR A 295 7.37 4.25 10.11
CA TYR A 295 8.33 3.27 10.65
C TYR A 295 8.12 3.00 12.14
N SER A 296 7.97 4.04 12.95
CA SER A 296 7.78 3.93 14.40
C SER A 296 6.47 3.21 14.76
N ASP A 297 5.38 3.58 14.10
CA ASP A 297 4.06 3.00 14.36
C ASP A 297 4.04 1.52 13.96
N SER A 298 4.62 1.16 12.82
CA SER A 298 4.76 -0.22 12.39
C SER A 298 5.56 -1.06 13.39
N ALA A 299 6.74 -0.59 13.81
CA ALA A 299 7.59 -1.31 14.73
C ALA A 299 6.94 -1.46 16.14
N SER A 300 6.22 -0.44 16.60
CA SER A 300 5.55 -0.50 17.91
C SER A 300 4.29 -1.37 17.89
N ASP A 301 3.69 -1.54 16.71
CA ASP A 301 2.45 -2.30 16.55
C ASP A 301 2.64 -3.80 16.82
N ASP A 302 3.81 -4.36 16.49
CA ASP A 302 4.11 -5.78 16.72
C ASP A 302 3.99 -6.16 18.20
N ALA A 303 4.60 -5.39 19.10
CA ALA A 303 4.52 -5.61 20.54
C ALA A 303 3.11 -5.33 21.10
N ARG A 304 2.40 -4.34 20.53
CA ARG A 304 1.00 -4.05 20.87
C ARG A 304 0.11 -5.23 20.55
N VAL A 305 0.27 -5.80 19.36
CA VAL A 305 -0.53 -6.94 18.91
C VAL A 305 -0.20 -8.19 19.72
N GLU A 306 1.08 -8.48 19.96
CA GLU A 306 1.49 -9.57 20.85
C GLU A 306 0.76 -9.49 22.18
N LYS A 307 0.71 -8.29 22.79
CA LYS A 307 -0.01 -8.08 24.05
C LYS A 307 -1.52 -8.33 23.93
N ILE A 308 -2.15 -7.93 22.82
CA ILE A 308 -3.59 -8.19 22.60
C ILE A 308 -3.87 -9.70 22.65
N PHE A 309 -3.02 -10.49 21.99
CA PHE A 309 -3.17 -11.94 21.96
C PHE A 309 -2.90 -12.58 23.31
N GLN A 310 -1.88 -12.11 24.06
CA GLN A 310 -1.63 -12.56 25.44
C GLN A 310 -2.81 -12.24 26.36
N ASP A 311 -3.36 -11.03 26.29
CA ASP A 311 -4.50 -10.60 27.09
C ASP A 311 -5.79 -11.39 26.74
N ALA A 312 -5.92 -11.87 25.49
CA ALA A 312 -6.99 -12.76 25.05
C ALA A 312 -6.79 -14.22 25.50
N GLY A 313 -5.65 -14.57 26.08
CA GLY A 313 -5.34 -15.92 26.56
C GLY A 313 -4.89 -16.88 25.46
N VAL A 314 -4.46 -16.35 24.31
CA VAL A 314 -3.84 -17.11 23.21
C VAL A 314 -2.44 -17.53 23.63
N ASP A 315 -2.00 -18.73 23.26
CA ASP A 315 -0.62 -19.19 23.44
C ASP A 315 0.30 -18.43 22.48
N VAL A 316 1.01 -17.43 23.01
CA VAL A 316 1.88 -16.55 22.23
C VAL A 316 3.32 -17.00 22.39
N VAL A 317 3.94 -17.33 21.26
CA VAL A 317 5.34 -17.74 21.17
C VAL A 317 6.09 -16.87 20.16
N GLN A 318 7.42 -16.83 20.27
CA GLN A 318 8.29 -16.10 19.36
C GLN A 318 9.15 -17.09 18.58
N MET A 319 9.43 -16.77 17.32
CA MET A 319 10.33 -17.55 16.49
C MET A 319 11.77 -17.11 16.77
N ASP A 320 12.54 -17.95 17.45
CA ASP A 320 13.96 -17.70 17.67
C ASP A 320 14.80 -17.94 16.40
N ASP A 321 16.07 -17.61 16.45
CA ASP A 321 17.00 -17.79 15.33
C ASP A 321 17.09 -19.24 14.85
N ALA A 322 16.97 -20.22 15.76
CA ALA A 322 17.07 -21.61 15.41
C ALA A 322 15.84 -22.05 14.60
N ALA A 323 14.64 -21.71 15.06
CA ALA A 323 13.38 -21.98 14.37
C ALA A 323 13.32 -21.23 13.02
N PHE A 324 13.72 -19.96 12.98
CA PHE A 324 13.79 -19.20 11.73
C PHE A 324 14.72 -19.87 10.70
N ASN A 325 15.89 -20.32 11.14
CA ASN A 325 16.86 -20.97 10.26
C ASN A 325 16.35 -22.29 9.64
N GLU A 326 15.35 -22.94 10.24
CA GLU A 326 14.72 -24.11 9.65
C GLU A 326 13.81 -23.77 8.45
N TRP A 327 13.26 -22.55 8.39
CA TRP A 327 12.50 -22.05 7.25
C TRP A 327 13.39 -21.61 6.08
N LEU A 328 14.64 -21.18 6.34
CA LEU A 328 15.51 -20.61 5.31
C LEU A 328 15.76 -21.52 4.08
N PRO A 329 15.93 -22.84 4.20
CA PRO A 329 16.08 -23.69 3.02
C PRO A 329 14.88 -23.63 2.08
N LEU A 330 13.66 -23.59 2.63
CA LEU A 330 12.43 -23.46 1.85
C LEU A 330 12.27 -22.06 1.26
N ALA A 331 12.63 -21.03 2.03
CA ALA A 331 12.64 -19.64 1.56
C ALA A 331 13.63 -19.44 0.40
N ARG A 332 14.87 -19.94 0.52
CA ARG A 332 15.89 -19.84 -0.53
C ARG A 332 15.48 -20.53 -1.82
N LYS A 333 14.76 -21.65 -1.74
CA LYS A 333 14.17 -22.29 -2.92
C LYS A 333 13.22 -21.32 -3.66
N GLN A 334 12.48 -20.51 -2.94
CA GLN A 334 11.60 -19.51 -3.54
C GLN A 334 12.39 -18.33 -4.13
N TRP A 335 13.51 -17.94 -3.52
CA TRP A 335 14.42 -16.93 -4.09
C TRP A 335 15.00 -17.38 -5.44
N ASP A 336 15.38 -18.67 -5.52
CA ASP A 336 15.88 -19.25 -6.78
C ASP A 336 14.77 -19.28 -7.85
N ALA A 337 13.55 -19.68 -7.47
CA ALA A 337 12.40 -19.65 -8.36
C ALA A 337 12.09 -18.24 -8.88
N PHE A 338 12.12 -17.21 -8.01
CA PHE A 338 11.93 -15.82 -8.42
C PHE A 338 12.99 -15.36 -9.41
N ARG A 339 14.26 -15.74 -9.21
CA ARG A 339 15.38 -15.44 -10.13
C ARG A 339 15.15 -16.01 -11.52
N GLU A 340 14.56 -17.21 -11.60
CA GLU A 340 14.32 -17.93 -12.84
C GLU A 340 13.04 -17.49 -13.56
N ASP A 341 11.96 -17.28 -12.80
CA ASP A 341 10.61 -17.10 -13.33
C ASP A 341 10.28 -15.62 -13.65
N VAL A 342 10.94 -14.66 -12.97
CA VAL A 342 10.61 -13.22 -13.10
C VAL A 342 11.63 -12.52 -14.00
N PRO A 343 11.20 -11.83 -15.06
CA PRO A 343 12.11 -11.00 -15.87
C PRO A 343 12.81 -9.95 -15.00
N GLY A 344 14.15 -9.95 -15.01
CA GLY A 344 14.94 -9.08 -14.11
C GLY A 344 15.02 -9.55 -12.66
N GLY A 345 14.40 -10.69 -12.33
CA GLY A 345 14.35 -11.22 -10.96
C GLY A 345 15.71 -11.54 -10.36
N ALA A 346 16.66 -11.99 -11.18
CA ALA A 346 18.03 -12.25 -10.71
C ALA A 346 18.71 -10.95 -10.23
N GLU A 347 18.61 -9.87 -11.00
CA GLU A 347 19.20 -8.57 -10.67
C GLU A 347 18.53 -7.96 -9.42
N LEU A 348 17.20 -8.04 -9.32
CA LEU A 348 16.47 -7.56 -8.15
C LEU A 348 16.81 -8.36 -6.89
N MET A 349 16.93 -9.69 -7.00
CA MET A 349 17.31 -10.53 -5.86
C MET A 349 18.74 -10.26 -5.40
N ASP A 350 19.69 -10.03 -6.32
CA ASP A 350 21.06 -9.65 -5.97
C ASP A 350 21.07 -8.32 -5.24
N LEU A 351 20.33 -7.33 -5.74
CA LEU A 351 20.19 -6.02 -5.12
C LEU A 351 19.58 -6.09 -3.72
N ALA A 352 18.55 -6.92 -3.56
CA ALA A 352 17.87 -7.14 -2.28
C ALA A 352 18.79 -7.80 -1.25
N GLN A 353 19.65 -8.73 -1.67
CA GLN A 353 20.59 -9.42 -0.80
C GLN A 353 21.83 -8.57 -0.45
N GLU A 354 22.23 -7.63 -1.29
CA GLU A 354 23.33 -6.70 -1.00
C GLU A 354 22.99 -5.74 0.16
N ASN A 355 21.71 -5.40 0.31
CA ASN A 355 21.20 -4.49 1.33
C ASN A 355 20.70 -5.18 2.60
N GLY A 356 20.54 -6.51 2.60
CA GLY A 356 20.16 -7.31 3.75
C GLY A 356 21.27 -8.29 4.13
N HIS A 357 21.27 -8.82 5.35
CA HIS A 357 22.25 -9.79 5.84
C HIS A 357 22.12 -11.19 5.18
N GLY A 358 21.69 -11.24 3.92
CA GLY A 358 21.54 -12.47 3.13
C GLY A 358 22.83 -13.24 2.83
N GLN A 359 23.95 -12.88 3.45
CA GLN A 359 25.27 -13.53 3.27
C GLN A 359 25.69 -14.41 4.45
N GLN A 360 24.80 -14.78 5.38
CA GLN A 360 25.17 -15.73 6.45
C GLN A 360 24.51 -17.09 6.27
#